data_cc90f1b463ed286d270a8bf2724aa0ab
#
_entry.id   cc90f1b463ed286d270a8bf2724aa0ab
#
_cell.length_a   1.000
_cell.length_b   1.000
_cell.length_c   1.000
_cell.angle_alpha   90.00
_cell.angle_beta   90.00
_cell.angle_gamma   90.00
#
_symmetry.space_group_name_H-M   'P 1'
#
loop_
_entity.id
_entity.type
_entity.pdbx_description
1 polymer ?
#
loop_
_entity_poly.entity_id
_entity_poly.type
_entity_poly.pdbx_seq_one_letter_code
_entity_poly.pdbx_strand_id
1 'polypeptide(L)'
;MFQAAAWLVSQFYNLTSDYTAAIALVAVVIMMLIFPLTLKSTKSMLEMQKVQPEMKRLQQQHRNDRQKLNEEMMKLYQEHKVNPLASCLPLLAQMPIFLIMFRVLHGLTKKTADGTFDPDYISKTGELYKSLVGKTKMSSLGLDLSLTPVKAIQDNAATGVIYALLVVALMGLYFVQQRMIASRTVSPTMSASQQKLMQYLPVFFGVFQFFFPVALVVYYFAQTIVRIAQQSYITRRFYKGDDSLGSQAQAAGAKARELAKDDVGGGGMFGQMKKDLSKAKEQPKAGPKPIISKRVTPPKGGSTPAKGKATPPNRPKPSGTSRHPKPPRG
;
A
#
# COMPACT_ATOMS: atom_id res chain seq x y z
N MET A 1 10.91 10.64 -18.77
CA MET A 1 9.98 9.54 -18.45
C MET A 1 8.56 9.83 -18.92
N PHE A 2 7.93 10.98 -18.56
CA PHE A 2 6.57 11.32 -19.00
C PHE A 2 6.45 11.40 -20.53
N GLN A 3 7.41 12.04 -21.19
CA GLN A 3 7.44 12.14 -22.65
C GLN A 3 7.52 10.78 -23.35
N ALA A 4 8.26 9.81 -22.80
CA ALA A 4 8.35 8.47 -23.38
C ALA A 4 7.00 7.72 -23.29
N ALA A 5 6.30 7.82 -22.17
CA ALA A 5 4.97 7.22 -22.03
C ALA A 5 3.93 7.93 -22.92
N ALA A 6 3.98 9.26 -22.98
CA ALA A 6 3.12 10.05 -23.86
C ALA A 6 3.40 9.78 -25.35
N TRP A 7 4.67 9.59 -25.72
CA TRP A 7 5.06 9.16 -27.06
C TRP A 7 4.47 7.79 -27.42
N LEU A 8 4.52 6.81 -26.49
CA LEU A 8 3.87 5.51 -26.71
C LEU A 8 2.37 5.65 -26.95
N VAL A 9 1.67 6.47 -26.16
CA VAL A 9 0.24 6.73 -26.38
C VAL A 9 0.01 7.32 -27.77
N SER A 10 0.86 8.28 -28.20
CA SER A 10 0.77 8.90 -29.52
C SER A 10 1.00 7.89 -30.64
N GLN A 11 2.00 7.00 -30.52
CA GLN A 11 2.27 5.97 -31.54
C GLN A 11 1.10 4.99 -31.68
N PHE A 12 0.53 4.52 -30.56
CA PHE A 12 -0.64 3.65 -30.62
C PHE A 12 -1.90 4.37 -31.10
N TYR A 13 -2.02 5.66 -30.82
CA TYR A 13 -3.10 6.45 -31.39
C TYR A 13 -2.96 6.59 -32.92
N ASN A 14 -1.75 6.81 -33.42
CA ASN A 14 -1.48 6.85 -34.88
C ASN A 14 -1.84 5.53 -35.57
N LEU A 15 -1.69 4.39 -34.84
CA LEU A 15 -2.00 3.07 -35.37
C LEU A 15 -3.51 2.74 -35.35
N THR A 16 -4.21 3.17 -34.28
CA THR A 16 -5.60 2.74 -34.02
C THR A 16 -6.63 3.81 -34.30
N SER A 17 -6.22 5.08 -34.35
CA SER A 17 -7.09 6.26 -34.44
C SER A 17 -8.16 6.31 -33.34
N ASP A 18 -7.98 5.55 -32.25
CA ASP A 18 -8.89 5.47 -31.11
C ASP A 18 -8.15 5.63 -29.79
N TYR A 19 -8.69 6.50 -28.92
CA TYR A 19 -8.04 6.80 -27.64
C TYR A 19 -8.08 5.61 -26.65
N THR A 20 -9.20 4.88 -26.59
CA THR A 20 -9.35 3.72 -25.70
C THR A 20 -8.37 2.62 -26.09
N ALA A 21 -8.29 2.29 -27.38
CA ALA A 21 -7.37 1.30 -27.89
C ALA A 21 -5.91 1.68 -27.67
N ALA A 22 -5.54 2.95 -27.92
CA ALA A 22 -4.19 3.45 -27.68
C ALA A 22 -3.78 3.32 -26.22
N ILE A 23 -4.64 3.73 -25.28
CA ILE A 23 -4.40 3.64 -23.83
C ILE A 23 -4.31 2.18 -23.40
N ALA A 24 -5.19 1.31 -23.91
CA ALA A 24 -5.17 -0.12 -23.59
C ALA A 24 -3.88 -0.80 -24.07
N LEU A 25 -3.41 -0.49 -25.28
CA LEU A 25 -2.14 -1.01 -25.82
C LEU A 25 -0.93 -0.57 -25.00
N VAL A 26 -0.90 0.68 -24.54
CA VAL A 26 0.14 1.14 -23.61
C VAL A 26 0.13 0.31 -22.33
N ALA A 27 -1.06 0.02 -21.77
CA ALA A 27 -1.16 -0.84 -20.58
C ALA A 27 -0.61 -2.25 -20.84
N VAL A 28 -0.90 -2.84 -22.00
CA VAL A 28 -0.37 -4.16 -22.42
C VAL A 28 1.16 -4.12 -22.48
N VAL A 29 1.74 -3.12 -23.16
CA VAL A 29 3.21 -3.00 -23.30
C VAL A 29 3.88 -2.86 -21.94
N ILE A 30 3.38 -1.96 -21.09
CA ILE A 30 3.92 -1.77 -19.74
C ILE A 30 3.85 -3.08 -18.94
N MET A 31 2.73 -3.79 -19.00
CA MET A 31 2.56 -5.07 -18.29
C MET A 31 3.50 -6.15 -18.83
N MET A 32 3.77 -6.19 -20.14
CA MET A 32 4.74 -7.12 -20.72
C MET A 32 6.18 -6.81 -20.32
N LEU A 33 6.55 -5.52 -20.24
CA LEU A 33 7.88 -5.10 -19.77
C LEU A 33 8.14 -5.50 -18.30
N ILE A 34 7.09 -5.45 -17.46
CA ILE A 34 7.22 -5.78 -16.03
C ILE A 34 7.06 -7.29 -15.78
N PHE A 35 6.53 -8.03 -16.74
CA PHE A 35 6.23 -9.44 -16.56
C PHE A 35 7.42 -10.29 -16.07
N PRO A 36 8.65 -10.19 -16.63
CA PRO A 36 9.80 -10.96 -16.13
C PRO A 36 10.12 -10.62 -14.67
N LEU A 37 9.97 -9.36 -14.26
CA LEU A 37 10.13 -8.96 -12.86
C LEU A 37 9.06 -9.59 -11.96
N THR A 38 7.82 -9.63 -12.44
CA THR A 38 6.68 -10.26 -11.74
C THR A 38 6.91 -11.77 -11.56
N LEU A 39 7.42 -12.47 -12.60
CA LEU A 39 7.79 -13.89 -12.50
C LEU A 39 8.85 -14.14 -11.44
N LYS A 40 9.92 -13.33 -11.44
CA LYS A 40 11.02 -13.44 -10.46
C LYS A 40 10.52 -13.18 -9.04
N SER A 41 9.72 -12.15 -8.86
CA SER A 41 9.10 -11.82 -7.57
C SER A 41 8.17 -12.93 -7.07
N THR A 42 7.34 -13.50 -7.96
CA THR A 42 6.46 -14.62 -7.59
C THR A 42 7.25 -15.85 -7.16
N LYS A 43 8.32 -16.19 -7.87
CA LYS A 43 9.21 -17.30 -7.49
C LYS A 43 9.76 -17.08 -6.08
N SER A 44 10.34 -15.92 -5.80
CA SER A 44 10.88 -15.59 -4.47
C SER A 44 9.82 -15.58 -3.37
N MET A 45 8.60 -15.13 -3.69
CA MET A 45 7.47 -15.21 -2.75
C MET A 45 7.09 -16.66 -2.42
N LEU A 46 7.12 -17.57 -3.39
CA LEU A 46 6.85 -18.99 -3.16
C LEU A 46 7.96 -19.66 -2.33
N GLU A 47 9.21 -19.31 -2.57
CA GLU A 47 10.35 -19.76 -1.76
C GLU A 47 10.22 -19.28 -0.31
N MET A 48 9.82 -18.03 -0.10
CA MET A 48 9.51 -17.49 1.23
C MET A 48 8.36 -18.23 1.92
N GLN A 49 7.31 -18.64 1.17
CA GLN A 49 6.21 -19.41 1.73
C GLN A 49 6.64 -20.79 2.24
N LYS A 50 7.66 -21.41 1.68
CA LYS A 50 8.18 -22.70 2.15
C LYS A 50 8.77 -22.62 3.55
N VAL A 51 9.41 -21.52 3.92
CA VAL A 51 10.02 -21.33 5.24
C VAL A 51 9.04 -20.82 6.30
N GLN A 52 7.76 -20.61 5.95
CA GLN A 52 6.74 -20.13 6.88
C GLN A 52 6.54 -21.00 8.14
N PRO A 53 6.56 -22.35 8.09
CA PRO A 53 6.45 -23.17 9.31
C PRO A 53 7.58 -22.91 10.30
N GLU A 54 8.80 -22.72 9.80
CA GLU A 54 9.99 -22.44 10.63
C GLU A 54 9.90 -21.04 11.23
N MET A 55 9.49 -20.06 10.41
CA MET A 55 9.20 -18.70 10.88
C MET A 55 8.17 -18.69 12.01
N LYS A 56 7.11 -19.50 11.89
CA LYS A 56 6.08 -19.60 12.93
C LYS A 56 6.61 -20.23 14.22
N ARG A 57 7.45 -21.26 14.12
CA ARG A 57 8.14 -21.86 15.27
C ARG A 57 9.02 -20.86 16.00
N LEU A 58 9.85 -20.10 15.25
CA LEU A 58 10.69 -19.05 15.83
C LEU A 58 9.87 -17.97 16.55
N GLN A 59 8.75 -17.56 15.97
CA GLN A 59 7.81 -16.62 16.61
C GLN A 59 7.23 -17.14 17.92
N GLN A 60 6.96 -18.45 18.02
CA GLN A 60 6.49 -19.08 19.24
C GLN A 60 7.60 -19.18 20.29
N GLN A 61 8.81 -19.60 19.88
CA GLN A 61 9.96 -19.75 20.77
C GLN A 61 10.44 -18.42 21.37
N HIS A 62 10.45 -17.37 20.57
CA HIS A 62 10.98 -16.05 20.96
C HIS A 62 9.88 -15.00 21.12
N ARG A 63 8.69 -15.39 21.57
CA ARG A 63 7.50 -14.52 21.70
C ARG A 63 7.76 -13.29 22.58
N ASN A 64 8.56 -13.45 23.63
CA ASN A 64 8.85 -12.39 24.61
C ASN A 64 10.14 -11.62 24.33
N ASP A 65 10.95 -12.08 23.37
CA ASP A 65 12.23 -11.47 23.01
C ASP A 65 12.24 -11.12 21.51
N ARG A 66 11.84 -9.87 21.22
CA ARG A 66 11.77 -9.37 19.82
C ARG A 66 13.13 -9.24 19.17
N GLN A 67 14.17 -8.95 19.96
CA GLN A 67 15.51 -8.78 19.41
C GLN A 67 16.03 -10.14 18.92
N LYS A 68 15.99 -11.15 19.77
CA LYS A 68 16.38 -12.51 19.41
C LYS A 68 15.55 -13.10 18.29
N LEU A 69 14.22 -12.81 18.27
CA LEU A 69 13.36 -13.20 17.17
C LEU A 69 13.83 -12.62 15.84
N ASN A 70 14.16 -11.32 15.80
CA ASN A 70 14.64 -10.67 14.58
C ASN A 70 15.99 -11.25 14.12
N GLU A 71 16.90 -11.54 15.03
CA GLU A 71 18.20 -12.16 14.74
C GLU A 71 18.02 -13.57 14.13
N GLU A 72 17.21 -14.41 14.75
CA GLU A 72 16.94 -15.77 14.27
C GLU A 72 16.15 -15.77 12.95
N MET A 73 15.21 -14.85 12.77
CA MET A 73 14.51 -14.67 11.51
C MET A 73 15.46 -14.25 10.38
N MET A 74 16.45 -13.38 10.68
CA MET A 74 17.42 -12.95 9.69
C MET A 74 18.37 -14.09 9.30
N LYS A 75 18.80 -14.93 10.26
CA LYS A 75 19.57 -16.14 9.99
C LYS A 75 18.78 -17.11 9.11
N LEU A 76 17.52 -17.36 9.43
CA LEU A 76 16.63 -18.22 8.65
C LEU A 76 16.53 -17.76 7.19
N TYR A 77 16.40 -16.44 6.96
CA TYR A 77 16.37 -15.91 5.59
C TYR A 77 17.67 -16.09 4.84
N GLN A 78 18.80 -15.97 5.54
CA GLN A 78 20.14 -16.18 4.95
C GLN A 78 20.38 -17.66 4.63
N GLU A 79 20.04 -18.58 5.54
CA GLU A 79 20.18 -20.04 5.37
C GLU A 79 19.39 -20.54 4.15
N HIS A 80 18.15 -20.10 4.03
CA HIS A 80 17.27 -20.48 2.92
C HIS A 80 17.44 -19.60 1.67
N LYS A 81 18.36 -18.61 1.70
CA LYS A 81 18.60 -17.67 0.59
C LYS A 81 17.34 -16.98 0.08
N VAL A 82 16.39 -16.70 0.98
CA VAL A 82 15.13 -16.02 0.67
C VAL A 82 15.21 -14.53 1.01
N ASN A 83 14.63 -13.70 0.14
CA ASN A 83 14.61 -12.25 0.33
C ASN A 83 13.20 -11.78 0.69
N PRO A 84 12.95 -11.28 1.91
CA PRO A 84 11.62 -10.80 2.32
C PRO A 84 11.15 -9.60 1.51
N LEU A 85 12.07 -8.76 0.99
CA LEU A 85 11.74 -7.60 0.18
C LEU A 85 11.24 -7.96 -1.23
N ALA A 86 11.52 -9.17 -1.72
CA ALA A 86 11.06 -9.60 -3.03
C ALA A 86 9.53 -9.66 -3.13
N SER A 87 8.84 -9.86 -2.02
CA SER A 87 7.37 -9.90 -1.98
C SER A 87 6.72 -8.53 -2.23
N CYS A 88 7.38 -7.43 -1.85
CA CYS A 88 6.88 -6.06 -2.07
C CYS A 88 7.36 -5.44 -3.39
N LEU A 89 8.26 -6.10 -4.12
CA LEU A 89 8.84 -5.60 -5.37
C LEU A 89 7.79 -5.22 -6.44
N PRO A 90 6.69 -5.97 -6.65
CA PRO A 90 5.63 -5.57 -7.57
C PRO A 90 4.96 -4.24 -7.18
N LEU A 91 4.77 -4.01 -5.88
CA LEU A 91 4.20 -2.75 -5.39
C LEU A 91 5.15 -1.57 -5.62
N LEU A 92 6.45 -1.77 -5.35
CA LEU A 92 7.46 -0.73 -5.59
C LEU A 92 7.60 -0.38 -7.08
N ALA A 93 7.50 -1.38 -7.98
CA ALA A 93 7.50 -1.13 -9.42
C ALA A 93 6.21 -0.44 -9.89
N GLN A 94 5.07 -0.69 -9.23
CA GLN A 94 3.78 -0.12 -9.60
C GLN A 94 3.69 1.38 -9.32
N MET A 95 4.33 1.89 -8.26
CA MET A 95 4.22 3.29 -7.85
C MET A 95 4.75 4.27 -8.93
N PRO A 96 5.97 4.11 -9.49
CA PRO A 96 6.43 4.97 -10.59
C PRO A 96 5.51 4.91 -11.81
N ILE A 97 5.01 3.73 -12.17
CA ILE A 97 4.11 3.55 -13.31
C ILE A 97 2.80 4.29 -13.08
N PHE A 98 2.22 4.16 -11.89
CA PHE A 98 1.03 4.90 -11.51
C PHE A 98 1.24 6.41 -11.70
N LEU A 99 2.32 6.97 -11.13
CA LEU A 99 2.62 8.40 -11.21
C LEU A 99 2.85 8.87 -12.66
N ILE A 100 3.55 8.08 -13.48
CA ILE A 100 3.80 8.41 -14.87
C ILE A 100 2.49 8.42 -15.66
N MET A 101 1.69 7.35 -15.57
CA MET A 101 0.45 7.25 -16.33
C MET A 101 -0.60 8.24 -15.85
N PHE A 102 -0.68 8.47 -14.52
CA PHE A 102 -1.55 9.51 -13.97
C PHE A 102 -1.22 10.89 -14.55
N ARG A 103 0.08 11.27 -14.53
CA ARG A 103 0.54 12.55 -15.08
C ARG A 103 0.28 12.66 -16.57
N VAL A 104 0.58 11.62 -17.34
CA VAL A 104 0.41 11.62 -18.80
C VAL A 104 -1.06 11.73 -19.17
N LEU A 105 -1.91 10.84 -18.62
CA LEU A 105 -3.34 10.86 -18.98
C LEU A 105 -4.07 12.09 -18.45
N HIS A 106 -3.67 12.60 -17.29
CA HIS A 106 -4.19 13.89 -16.80
C HIS A 106 -3.72 15.07 -17.68
N GLY A 107 -2.47 15.04 -18.14
CA GLY A 107 -1.93 16.04 -19.06
C GLY A 107 -2.62 16.02 -20.43
N LEU A 108 -3.00 14.86 -20.96
CA LEU A 108 -3.77 14.74 -22.19
C LEU A 108 -5.17 15.38 -22.10
N THR A 109 -5.76 15.35 -20.92
CA THR A 109 -7.10 15.89 -20.65
C THR A 109 -7.08 17.27 -20.01
N LYS A 110 -5.92 17.95 -19.99
CA LYS A 110 -5.77 19.30 -19.46
C LYS A 110 -6.56 20.28 -20.31
N LYS A 111 -7.35 21.14 -19.67
CA LYS A 111 -8.19 22.14 -20.32
C LYS A 111 -7.66 23.54 -20.05
N THR A 112 -7.81 24.39 -21.05
CA THR A 112 -7.63 25.86 -20.96
C THR A 112 -8.81 26.48 -20.20
N ALA A 113 -8.73 27.80 -19.95
CA ALA A 113 -9.84 28.56 -19.35
C ALA A 113 -11.14 28.48 -20.18
N ASP A 114 -11.03 28.37 -21.52
CA ASP A 114 -12.14 28.25 -22.45
C ASP A 114 -12.75 26.83 -22.50
N GLY A 115 -12.24 25.90 -21.69
CA GLY A 115 -12.71 24.51 -21.62
C GLY A 115 -12.23 23.60 -22.73
N THR A 116 -11.40 24.10 -23.67
CA THR A 116 -10.76 23.32 -24.74
C THR A 116 -9.49 22.62 -24.26
N PHE A 117 -9.10 21.52 -24.91
CA PHE A 117 -7.87 20.82 -24.55
C PHE A 117 -6.62 21.55 -25.02
N ASP A 118 -5.61 21.59 -24.14
CA ASP A 118 -4.23 21.93 -24.43
C ASP A 118 -3.32 20.83 -23.85
N PRO A 119 -3.16 19.70 -24.58
CA PRO A 119 -2.47 18.53 -24.07
C PRO A 119 -0.99 18.78 -23.78
N ASP A 120 -0.56 18.33 -22.59
CA ASP A 120 0.85 18.34 -22.18
C ASP A 120 1.56 17.03 -22.59
N TYR A 121 2.91 17.07 -22.65
CA TYR A 121 3.82 15.94 -22.84
C TYR A 121 3.83 15.30 -24.24
N ILE A 122 2.96 15.66 -25.17
CA ILE A 122 2.93 15.16 -26.54
C ILE A 122 3.45 16.18 -27.53
N SER A 123 3.94 15.71 -28.70
CA SER A 123 4.41 16.58 -29.77
C SER A 123 3.26 17.37 -30.39
N LYS A 124 3.39 18.66 -30.49
CA LYS A 124 2.39 19.55 -31.11
C LYS A 124 2.13 19.24 -32.59
N THR A 125 3.06 18.57 -33.26
CA THR A 125 2.92 18.14 -34.66
C THR A 125 2.26 16.79 -34.84
N GLY A 126 2.09 16.00 -33.71
CA GLY A 126 1.53 14.67 -33.72
C GLY A 126 0.03 14.65 -33.97
N GLU A 127 -0.47 13.55 -34.55
CA GLU A 127 -1.91 13.38 -34.85
C GLU A 127 -2.74 13.34 -33.52
N LEU A 128 -2.22 12.78 -32.46
CA LEU A 128 -2.88 12.78 -31.15
C LEU A 128 -3.09 14.21 -30.63
N TYR A 129 -2.10 15.10 -30.78
CA TYR A 129 -2.24 16.52 -30.41
C TYR A 129 -3.30 17.21 -31.25
N LYS A 130 -3.20 17.08 -32.61
CA LYS A 130 -4.16 17.65 -33.54
C LYS A 130 -5.60 17.16 -33.31
N SER A 131 -5.75 15.91 -32.88
CA SER A 131 -7.05 15.31 -32.59
C SER A 131 -7.72 15.89 -31.34
N LEU A 132 -6.92 16.39 -30.37
CA LEU A 132 -7.39 16.90 -29.07
C LEU A 132 -7.45 18.41 -28.99
N VAL A 133 -6.44 19.11 -29.54
CA VAL A 133 -6.33 20.59 -29.45
C VAL A 133 -7.60 21.27 -29.92
N GLY A 134 -8.09 22.21 -29.11
CA GLY A 134 -9.30 22.99 -29.45
C GLY A 134 -10.61 22.23 -29.31
N LYS A 135 -10.59 20.92 -28.97
CA LYS A 135 -11.80 20.16 -28.65
C LYS A 135 -12.12 20.24 -27.15
N THR A 136 -13.38 20.00 -26.81
CA THR A 136 -13.88 20.02 -25.42
C THR A 136 -14.08 18.62 -24.85
N LYS A 137 -14.12 17.58 -25.73
CA LYS A 137 -14.38 16.18 -25.39
C LYS A 137 -13.36 15.24 -26.02
N MET A 138 -12.92 14.24 -25.28
CA MET A 138 -12.06 13.13 -25.73
C MET A 138 -12.95 11.90 -25.96
N SER A 139 -13.71 11.91 -27.05
CA SER A 139 -14.73 10.88 -27.31
C SER A 139 -14.12 9.60 -27.88
N SER A 140 -14.38 8.46 -27.24
CA SER A 140 -14.05 7.12 -27.72
C SER A 140 -15.10 6.13 -27.18
N LEU A 141 -15.55 5.20 -28.01
CA LEU A 141 -16.59 4.21 -27.68
C LEU A 141 -17.89 4.84 -27.13
N GLY A 142 -18.25 6.05 -27.56
CA GLY A 142 -19.39 6.78 -27.06
C GLY A 142 -19.24 7.42 -25.68
N LEU A 143 -18.05 7.35 -25.08
CA LEU A 143 -17.71 7.96 -23.78
C LEU A 143 -16.75 9.13 -23.97
N ASP A 144 -16.88 10.15 -23.13
CA ASP A 144 -15.87 11.19 -23.00
C ASP A 144 -14.85 10.76 -21.94
N LEU A 145 -13.67 10.37 -22.39
CA LEU A 145 -12.57 9.88 -21.53
C LEU A 145 -11.97 10.97 -20.63
N SER A 146 -12.25 12.25 -20.91
CA SER A 146 -11.78 13.38 -20.11
C SER A 146 -12.61 13.62 -18.84
N LEU A 147 -13.84 13.14 -18.82
CA LEU A 147 -14.72 13.29 -17.67
C LEU A 147 -14.33 12.36 -16.54
N THR A 148 -14.59 12.79 -15.30
CA THR A 148 -14.61 11.90 -14.16
C THR A 148 -16.02 11.28 -14.00
N PRO A 149 -16.15 10.03 -13.54
CA PRO A 149 -17.46 9.42 -13.31
C PRO A 149 -18.37 10.28 -12.43
N VAL A 150 -17.83 10.94 -11.40
CA VAL A 150 -18.61 11.86 -10.53
C VAL A 150 -19.20 13.01 -11.35
N LYS A 151 -18.41 13.67 -12.20
CA LYS A 151 -18.91 14.76 -13.06
C LYS A 151 -19.93 14.26 -14.05
N ALA A 152 -19.69 13.10 -14.67
CA ALA A 152 -20.65 12.52 -15.62
C ALA A 152 -22.03 12.25 -14.96
N ILE A 153 -22.05 11.80 -13.70
CA ILE A 153 -23.30 11.62 -12.94
C ILE A 153 -23.99 12.95 -12.62
N GLN A 154 -23.19 13.98 -12.29
CA GLN A 154 -23.71 15.32 -11.98
C GLN A 154 -24.29 16.00 -13.22
N ASP A 155 -23.63 15.87 -14.37
CA ASP A 155 -24.07 16.49 -15.62
C ASP A 155 -25.32 15.82 -16.20
N ASN A 156 -25.35 14.47 -16.19
CA ASN A 156 -26.50 13.69 -16.65
C ASN A 156 -26.50 12.30 -15.99
N ALA A 157 -27.49 12.04 -15.15
CA ALA A 157 -27.59 10.77 -14.41
C ALA A 157 -27.67 9.55 -15.32
N ALA A 158 -28.35 9.61 -16.48
CA ALA A 158 -28.50 8.48 -17.38
C ALA A 158 -27.16 8.09 -18.04
N THR A 159 -26.40 9.06 -18.53
CA THR A 159 -25.05 8.82 -19.06
C THR A 159 -24.06 8.48 -17.94
N GLY A 160 -24.17 9.12 -16.78
CA GLY A 160 -23.35 8.89 -15.61
C GLY A 160 -23.41 7.45 -15.10
N VAL A 161 -24.55 6.77 -15.24
CA VAL A 161 -24.68 5.34 -14.89
C VAL A 161 -23.70 4.48 -15.67
N ILE A 162 -23.46 4.76 -16.96
CA ILE A 162 -22.50 3.98 -17.78
C ILE A 162 -21.08 4.13 -17.22
N TYR A 163 -20.69 5.35 -16.83
CA TYR A 163 -19.40 5.62 -16.21
C TYR A 163 -19.24 4.91 -14.85
N ALA A 164 -20.31 4.94 -14.05
CA ALA A 164 -20.34 4.22 -12.78
C ALA A 164 -20.22 2.70 -12.97
N LEU A 165 -20.93 2.13 -13.93
CA LEU A 165 -20.84 0.71 -14.26
C LEU A 165 -19.43 0.30 -14.70
N LEU A 166 -18.73 1.15 -15.46
CA LEU A 166 -17.33 0.90 -15.83
C LEU A 166 -16.42 0.80 -14.60
N VAL A 167 -16.57 1.71 -13.63
CA VAL A 167 -15.80 1.67 -12.37
C VAL A 167 -16.18 0.44 -11.53
N VAL A 168 -17.48 0.12 -11.43
CA VAL A 168 -17.95 -1.08 -10.71
C VAL A 168 -17.40 -2.35 -11.36
N ALA A 169 -17.38 -2.43 -12.69
CA ALA A 169 -16.76 -3.54 -13.42
C ALA A 169 -15.27 -3.65 -13.11
N LEU A 170 -14.53 -2.52 -13.07
CA LEU A 170 -13.13 -2.48 -12.66
C LEU A 170 -12.93 -2.99 -11.22
N MET A 171 -13.78 -2.56 -10.27
CA MET A 171 -13.76 -3.06 -8.89
C MET A 171 -14.00 -4.58 -8.84
N GLY A 172 -14.91 -5.09 -9.67
CA GLY A 172 -15.15 -6.51 -9.83
C GLY A 172 -13.90 -7.26 -10.34
N LEU A 173 -13.18 -6.70 -11.31
CA LEU A 173 -11.92 -7.25 -11.79
C LEU A 173 -10.84 -7.24 -10.70
N TYR A 174 -10.73 -6.17 -9.89
CA TYR A 174 -9.83 -6.13 -8.75
C TYR A 174 -10.17 -7.21 -7.73
N PHE A 175 -11.45 -7.41 -7.45
CA PHE A 175 -11.89 -8.46 -6.54
C PHE A 175 -11.51 -9.86 -7.06
N VAL A 176 -11.77 -10.15 -8.33
CA VAL A 176 -11.38 -11.43 -8.97
C VAL A 176 -9.86 -11.63 -8.88
N GLN A 177 -9.08 -10.61 -9.25
CA GLN A 177 -7.63 -10.64 -9.17
C GLN A 177 -7.13 -10.92 -7.75
N GLN A 178 -7.68 -10.22 -6.75
CA GLN A 178 -7.30 -10.43 -5.36
C GLN A 178 -7.69 -11.81 -4.84
N ARG A 179 -8.84 -12.32 -5.23
CA ARG A 179 -9.24 -13.69 -4.89
C ARG A 179 -8.29 -14.73 -5.49
N MET A 180 -7.83 -14.52 -6.74
CA MET A 180 -6.84 -15.39 -7.38
C MET A 180 -5.50 -15.39 -6.66
N ILE A 181 -5.06 -14.24 -6.14
CA ILE A 181 -3.82 -14.12 -5.36
C ILE A 181 -4.00 -14.72 -3.97
N ALA A 182 -5.06 -14.35 -3.26
CA ALA A 182 -5.33 -14.78 -1.89
C ALA A 182 -5.52 -16.30 -1.75
N SER A 183 -6.10 -16.96 -2.77
CA SER A 183 -6.27 -18.42 -2.77
C SER A 183 -4.95 -19.19 -2.76
N ARG A 184 -3.83 -18.54 -3.11
CA ARG A 184 -2.49 -19.14 -3.24
C ARG A 184 -1.51 -18.65 -2.19
N THR A 185 -1.77 -17.48 -1.60
CA THR A 185 -0.88 -16.89 -0.60
C THR A 185 -1.36 -17.24 0.78
N VAL A 186 -0.60 -18.07 1.48
CA VAL A 186 -0.81 -18.40 2.88
C VAL A 186 0.17 -17.56 3.68
N SER A 187 -0.31 -16.63 4.50
CA SER A 187 0.55 -15.81 5.37
C SER A 187 0.18 -16.03 6.84
N PRO A 188 0.66 -17.10 7.48
CA PRO A 188 0.35 -17.40 8.87
C PRO A 188 0.99 -16.42 9.86
N THR A 189 1.93 -15.60 9.40
CA THR A 189 2.57 -14.56 10.20
C THR A 189 1.72 -13.30 10.37
N MET A 190 0.71 -13.12 9.51
CA MET A 190 -0.23 -12.00 9.59
C MET A 190 -1.48 -12.40 10.36
N SER A 191 -2.03 -11.48 11.16
CA SER A 191 -3.34 -11.69 11.77
C SER A 191 -4.43 -11.82 10.71
N ALA A 192 -5.50 -12.55 11.00
CA ALA A 192 -6.62 -12.72 10.06
C ALA A 192 -7.23 -11.37 9.64
N SER A 193 -7.24 -10.38 10.54
CA SER A 193 -7.72 -9.03 10.24
C SER A 193 -6.78 -8.28 9.28
N GLN A 194 -5.48 -8.41 9.48
CA GLN A 194 -4.47 -7.79 8.60
C GLN A 194 -4.49 -8.41 7.20
N GLN A 195 -4.67 -9.73 7.11
CA GLN A 195 -4.81 -10.41 5.83
C GLN A 195 -6.06 -9.96 5.06
N LYS A 196 -7.20 -9.84 5.76
CA LYS A 196 -8.44 -9.30 5.16
C LYS A 196 -8.25 -7.85 4.70
N LEU A 197 -7.63 -6.99 5.52
CA LEU A 197 -7.36 -5.61 5.14
C LEU A 197 -6.53 -5.54 3.86
N MET A 198 -5.44 -6.30 3.76
CA MET A 198 -4.62 -6.34 2.54
C MET A 198 -5.39 -6.90 1.33
N GLN A 199 -6.33 -7.82 1.55
CA GLN A 199 -7.15 -8.39 0.47
C GLN A 199 -8.14 -7.38 -0.09
N TYR A 200 -8.78 -6.57 0.76
CA TYR A 200 -9.81 -5.62 0.31
C TYR A 200 -9.25 -4.23 -0.04
N LEU A 201 -8.03 -3.91 0.37
CA LEU A 201 -7.40 -2.61 0.10
C LEU A 201 -7.42 -2.20 -1.39
N PRO A 202 -7.07 -3.06 -2.37
CA PRO A 202 -7.13 -2.69 -3.79
C PRO A 202 -8.56 -2.49 -4.30
N VAL A 203 -9.53 -3.23 -3.77
CA VAL A 203 -10.95 -3.03 -4.10
C VAL A 203 -11.43 -1.67 -3.57
N PHE A 204 -11.05 -1.34 -2.33
CA PHE A 204 -11.33 -0.03 -1.74
C PHE A 204 -10.69 1.11 -2.54
N PHE A 205 -9.46 0.91 -3.04
CA PHE A 205 -8.79 1.87 -3.92
C PHE A 205 -9.58 2.10 -5.23
N GLY A 206 -10.37 1.12 -5.67
CA GLY A 206 -11.28 1.26 -6.81
C GLY A 206 -12.32 2.37 -6.62
N VAL A 207 -12.73 2.69 -5.38
CA VAL A 207 -13.65 3.80 -5.09
C VAL A 207 -13.04 5.15 -5.49
N PHE A 208 -11.74 5.32 -5.34
CA PHE A 208 -11.07 6.57 -5.75
C PHE A 208 -11.09 6.78 -7.27
N GLN A 209 -11.32 5.74 -8.06
CA GLN A 209 -11.46 5.84 -9.51
C GLN A 209 -12.65 6.70 -9.95
N PHE A 210 -13.65 6.91 -9.09
CA PHE A 210 -14.75 7.82 -9.38
C PHE A 210 -14.30 9.28 -9.53
N PHE A 211 -13.17 9.64 -8.96
CA PHE A 211 -12.61 11.00 -9.00
C PHE A 211 -11.56 11.19 -10.10
N PHE A 212 -11.18 10.13 -10.81
CA PHE A 212 -10.18 10.18 -11.86
C PHE A 212 -10.82 10.24 -13.25
N PRO A 213 -10.14 10.87 -14.24
CA PRO A 213 -10.59 10.83 -15.63
C PRO A 213 -10.78 9.40 -16.12
N VAL A 214 -11.84 9.16 -16.92
CA VAL A 214 -12.15 7.82 -17.45
C VAL A 214 -11.00 7.26 -18.30
N ALA A 215 -10.18 8.10 -18.92
CA ALA A 215 -8.94 7.65 -19.56
C ALA A 215 -8.05 6.81 -18.63
N LEU A 216 -7.94 7.22 -17.36
CA LEU A 216 -7.18 6.47 -16.35
C LEU A 216 -7.90 5.18 -15.93
N VAL A 217 -9.23 5.22 -15.83
CA VAL A 217 -10.06 4.03 -15.53
C VAL A 217 -9.88 2.98 -16.63
N VAL A 218 -9.90 3.39 -17.90
CA VAL A 218 -9.64 2.51 -19.07
C VAL A 218 -8.23 1.90 -19.00
N TYR A 219 -7.23 2.70 -18.66
CA TYR A 219 -5.86 2.20 -18.47
C TYR A 219 -5.82 1.09 -17.41
N TYR A 220 -6.41 1.31 -16.22
CA TYR A 220 -6.44 0.30 -15.16
C TYR A 220 -7.29 -0.90 -15.51
N PHE A 221 -8.36 -0.71 -16.27
CA PHE A 221 -9.21 -1.80 -16.74
C PHE A 221 -8.40 -2.75 -17.64
N ALA A 222 -7.74 -2.22 -18.66
CA ALA A 222 -6.87 -2.97 -19.55
C ALA A 222 -5.70 -3.63 -18.78
N GLN A 223 -5.03 -2.88 -17.92
CA GLN A 223 -3.94 -3.37 -17.07
C GLN A 223 -4.39 -4.56 -16.21
N THR A 224 -5.58 -4.49 -15.61
CA THR A 224 -6.09 -5.54 -14.71
C THR A 224 -6.41 -6.82 -15.49
N ILE A 225 -6.98 -6.70 -16.68
CA ILE A 225 -7.22 -7.86 -17.57
C ILE A 225 -5.90 -8.56 -17.90
N VAL A 226 -4.88 -7.80 -18.33
CA VAL A 226 -3.56 -8.36 -18.64
C VAL A 226 -2.96 -9.03 -17.40
N ARG A 227 -3.09 -8.41 -16.24
CA ARG A 227 -2.59 -8.96 -14.97
C ARG A 227 -3.30 -10.26 -14.59
N ILE A 228 -4.60 -10.37 -14.79
CA ILE A 228 -5.36 -11.63 -14.59
C ILE A 228 -4.84 -12.71 -15.53
N ALA A 229 -4.61 -12.38 -16.80
CA ALA A 229 -4.04 -13.32 -17.77
C ALA A 229 -2.62 -13.77 -17.37
N GLN A 230 -1.74 -12.82 -16.99
CA GLN A 230 -0.41 -13.13 -16.47
C GLN A 230 -0.48 -14.00 -15.21
N GLN A 231 -1.41 -13.71 -14.30
CA GLN A 231 -1.60 -14.49 -13.07
C GLN A 231 -2.08 -15.93 -13.39
N SER A 232 -2.91 -16.11 -14.40
CA SER A 232 -3.32 -17.44 -14.88
C SER A 232 -2.12 -18.21 -15.46
N TYR A 233 -1.26 -17.55 -16.24
CA TYR A 233 -0.02 -18.14 -16.73
C TYR A 233 0.92 -18.55 -15.59
N ILE A 234 1.14 -17.65 -14.61
CA ILE A 234 1.95 -17.92 -13.42
C ILE A 234 1.43 -19.14 -12.68
N THR A 235 0.11 -19.29 -12.55
CA THR A 235 -0.49 -20.45 -11.91
C THR A 235 -0.12 -21.74 -12.64
N ARG A 236 -0.32 -21.76 -13.94
CA ARG A 236 0.01 -22.93 -14.74
C ARG A 236 1.49 -23.28 -14.69
N ARG A 237 2.37 -22.25 -14.60
CA ARG A 237 3.84 -22.43 -14.59
C ARG A 237 4.39 -22.95 -13.27
N PHE A 238 3.85 -22.48 -12.15
CA PHE A 238 4.41 -22.73 -10.81
C PHE A 238 3.61 -23.73 -9.96
N TYR A 239 2.35 -24.05 -10.32
CA TYR A 239 1.47 -24.92 -9.54
C TYR A 239 1.05 -26.20 -10.28
N LYS A 240 1.65 -26.47 -11.44
CA LYS A 240 1.34 -27.69 -12.19
C LYS A 240 2.25 -28.83 -11.68
N GLY A 241 1.62 -29.89 -11.14
CA GLY A 241 2.28 -31.06 -10.56
C GLY A 241 2.42 -31.01 -9.03
N ASP A 242 2.43 -32.19 -8.41
CA ASP A 242 2.43 -32.32 -6.94
C ASP A 242 3.75 -31.83 -6.31
N ASP A 243 4.88 -32.00 -7.00
CA ASP A 243 6.20 -31.52 -6.59
C ASP A 243 6.50 -30.08 -7.03
N SER A 244 5.50 -29.36 -7.55
CA SER A 244 5.71 -28.00 -8.01
C SER A 244 6.04 -27.05 -6.86
N LEU A 245 6.75 -25.97 -7.15
CA LEU A 245 7.14 -24.96 -6.16
C LEU A 245 5.90 -24.39 -5.43
N GLY A 246 4.80 -24.25 -6.14
CA GLY A 246 3.54 -23.75 -5.62
C GLY A 246 2.83 -24.74 -4.69
N SER A 247 2.81 -26.04 -5.00
CA SER A 247 2.22 -27.06 -4.12
C SER A 247 3.02 -27.21 -2.83
N GLN A 248 4.35 -27.21 -2.91
CA GLN A 248 5.23 -27.21 -1.75
C GLN A 248 5.01 -25.96 -0.85
N ALA A 249 4.87 -24.78 -1.46
CA ALA A 249 4.59 -23.55 -0.73
C ALA A 249 3.21 -23.58 -0.05
N GLN A 250 2.18 -24.16 -0.70
CA GLN A 250 0.85 -24.34 -0.11
C GLN A 250 0.87 -25.35 1.04
N ALA A 251 1.56 -26.47 0.91
CA ALA A 251 1.71 -27.46 1.96
C ALA A 251 2.42 -26.87 3.19
N ALA A 252 3.51 -26.14 2.98
CA ALA A 252 4.22 -25.42 4.04
C ALA A 252 3.31 -24.37 4.71
N GLY A 253 2.53 -23.64 3.94
CA GLY A 253 1.56 -22.68 4.45
C GLY A 253 0.44 -23.33 5.26
N ALA A 254 -0.06 -24.50 4.86
CA ALA A 254 -1.04 -25.27 5.63
C ALA A 254 -0.46 -25.71 6.99
N LYS A 255 0.76 -26.26 6.99
CA LYS A 255 1.47 -26.64 8.22
C LYS A 255 1.70 -25.46 9.16
N ALA A 256 2.07 -24.29 8.61
CA ALA A 256 2.23 -23.09 9.42
C ALA A 256 0.89 -22.57 10.01
N ARG A 257 -0.25 -22.81 9.34
CA ARG A 257 -1.59 -22.53 9.89
C ARG A 257 -1.96 -23.46 11.03
N GLU A 258 -1.62 -24.73 10.95
CA GLU A 258 -1.83 -25.68 12.05
C GLU A 258 -1.05 -25.23 13.30
N LEU A 259 0.25 -24.95 13.15
CA LEU A 259 1.07 -24.39 14.22
C LEU A 259 0.50 -23.08 14.81
N ALA A 260 -0.16 -22.26 13.97
CA ALA A 260 -0.81 -21.04 14.43
C ALA A 260 -2.11 -21.28 15.19
N LYS A 261 -2.83 -22.39 14.96
CA LYS A 261 -4.05 -22.75 15.70
C LYS A 261 -3.73 -23.18 17.13
N ASP A 262 -2.64 -23.89 17.33
CA ASP A 262 -2.17 -24.32 18.65
C ASP A 262 -1.79 -23.11 19.55
N ASP A 263 -1.48 -21.96 18.93
CA ASP A 263 -1.14 -20.70 19.60
C ASP A 263 -2.37 -19.82 19.96
N VAL A 264 -3.56 -20.15 19.50
CA VAL A 264 -4.81 -19.37 19.73
C VAL A 264 -5.30 -19.45 21.20
N GLY A 265 -4.66 -20.21 22.08
CA GLY A 265 -4.80 -20.09 23.53
C GLY A 265 -4.27 -18.78 24.13
N GLY A 266 -3.53 -17.96 23.38
CA GLY A 266 -2.93 -16.69 23.82
C GLY A 266 -3.21 -15.54 22.86
N GLY A 267 -4.23 -14.77 23.16
CA GLY A 267 -4.80 -13.60 22.46
C GLY A 267 -3.87 -12.80 21.54
N GLY A 268 -4.13 -12.86 20.24
CA GLY A 268 -3.69 -11.81 19.33
C GLY A 268 -4.24 -10.44 19.77
N MET A 269 -3.62 -9.33 19.31
CA MET A 269 -3.95 -7.94 19.70
C MET A 269 -5.47 -7.67 19.79
N PHE A 270 -6.29 -8.26 18.89
CA PHE A 270 -7.76 -8.21 18.94
C PHE A 270 -8.39 -9.06 20.05
N GLY A 271 -7.77 -10.18 20.42
CA GLY A 271 -8.21 -11.01 21.54
C GLY A 271 -7.90 -10.33 22.88
N GLN A 272 -6.77 -9.63 22.98
CA GLN A 272 -6.44 -8.80 24.13
C GLN A 272 -7.37 -7.59 24.21
N MET A 273 -7.61 -6.87 23.11
CA MET A 273 -8.55 -5.75 23.06
C MET A 273 -9.99 -6.18 23.38
N LYS A 274 -10.41 -7.39 22.96
CA LYS A 274 -11.73 -7.93 23.33
C LYS A 274 -11.77 -8.34 24.81
N LYS A 275 -10.69 -8.87 25.38
CA LYS A 275 -10.55 -9.15 26.81
C LYS A 275 -10.50 -7.86 27.64
N ASP A 276 -9.85 -6.83 27.16
CA ASP A 276 -9.76 -5.55 27.84
C ASP A 276 -11.10 -4.79 27.77
N LEU A 277 -11.82 -4.89 26.64
CA LEU A 277 -13.19 -4.37 26.48
C LEU A 277 -14.21 -5.15 27.33
N SER A 278 -14.06 -6.47 27.49
CA SER A 278 -14.94 -7.25 28.37
C SER A 278 -14.66 -6.96 29.83
N LYS A 279 -13.38 -6.84 30.24
CA LYS A 279 -12.99 -6.40 31.58
C LYS A 279 -13.45 -4.98 31.92
N ALA A 280 -13.41 -4.07 30.94
CA ALA A 280 -13.95 -2.72 31.11
C ALA A 280 -15.49 -2.69 31.23
N LYS A 281 -16.19 -3.70 30.68
CA LYS A 281 -17.65 -3.87 30.86
C LYS A 281 -18.04 -4.54 32.17
N GLU A 282 -17.15 -5.32 32.77
CA GLU A 282 -17.39 -6.03 34.04
C GLU A 282 -16.98 -5.22 35.28
N GLN A 283 -16.33 -4.06 35.11
CA GLN A 283 -16.16 -3.16 36.24
C GLN A 283 -17.50 -2.53 36.61
N PRO A 284 -18.04 -2.75 37.83
CA PRO A 284 -19.25 -2.08 38.27
C PRO A 284 -19.00 -0.56 38.22
N LYS A 285 -19.95 0.17 37.67
CA LYS A 285 -19.96 1.65 37.71
C LYS A 285 -19.93 2.08 39.18
N ALA A 286 -18.74 2.23 39.73
CA ALA A 286 -18.56 2.99 40.95
C ALA A 286 -18.91 4.44 40.63
N GLY A 287 -20.03 4.91 41.12
CA GLY A 287 -20.45 6.29 40.99
C GLY A 287 -19.40 7.24 41.52
N PRO A 288 -19.40 8.49 41.08
CA PRO A 288 -18.41 9.46 41.48
C PRO A 288 -18.48 9.67 42.98
N LYS A 289 -17.41 9.28 43.70
CA LYS A 289 -17.24 9.63 45.12
C LYS A 289 -17.13 11.15 45.22
N PRO A 290 -17.94 11.81 46.10
CA PRO A 290 -17.84 13.26 46.30
C PRO A 290 -16.46 13.61 46.82
N ILE A 291 -15.79 14.54 46.17
CA ILE A 291 -14.53 15.13 46.62
C ILE A 291 -14.84 15.99 47.82
N ILE A 292 -14.63 15.45 49.03
CA ILE A 292 -14.65 16.25 50.25
C ILE A 292 -13.36 17.05 50.28
N SER A 293 -13.49 18.30 49.91
CA SER A 293 -12.46 19.32 50.12
C SER A 293 -12.18 19.46 51.63
N LYS A 294 -11.07 18.88 52.11
CA LYS A 294 -10.55 19.21 53.48
C LYS A 294 -10.00 20.64 53.45
N ARG A 295 -10.80 21.53 53.98
CA ARG A 295 -10.43 22.89 54.31
C ARG A 295 -9.35 22.82 55.41
N VAL A 296 -8.09 23.10 55.06
CA VAL A 296 -7.00 23.21 56.02
C VAL A 296 -7.12 24.62 56.68
N THR A 297 -7.53 24.63 57.93
CA THR A 297 -7.43 25.79 58.82
C THR A 297 -6.01 25.92 59.34
N PRO A 298 -5.38 27.12 59.39
CA PRO A 298 -4.06 27.29 59.94
C PRO A 298 -4.09 27.34 61.49
N PRO A 299 -3.13 26.75 62.19
CA PRO A 299 -3.03 26.90 63.64
C PRO A 299 -2.42 28.28 64.03
N LYS A 300 -3.04 28.86 65.02
CA LYS A 300 -2.61 30.09 65.72
C LYS A 300 -1.54 29.76 66.75
N GLY A 301 -0.42 30.52 66.71
CA GLY A 301 0.25 31.07 67.87
C GLY A 301 1.27 30.21 68.62
N GLY A 302 2.50 30.69 68.74
CA GLY A 302 3.36 30.42 69.88
C GLY A 302 4.88 30.51 69.65
N SER A 303 5.47 31.69 69.88
CA SER A 303 6.82 31.95 70.47
C SER A 303 8.10 31.42 69.77
N THR A 304 8.93 32.39 69.38
CA THR A 304 10.40 32.40 69.18
C THR A 304 11.17 32.00 70.48
N PRO A 305 12.53 31.75 70.47
CA PRO A 305 13.59 32.01 69.48
C PRO A 305 14.70 30.91 69.44
N ALA A 306 15.57 30.88 68.42
CA ALA A 306 17.03 30.96 68.61
C ALA A 306 17.81 30.61 67.32
N LYS A 307 18.87 31.39 67.16
CA LYS A 307 19.93 31.38 66.15
C LYS A 307 20.54 30.01 65.83
N GLY A 308 20.81 29.81 64.53
CA GLY A 308 21.73 28.78 64.03
C GLY A 308 22.15 29.10 62.60
N LYS A 309 23.36 29.60 62.41
CA LYS A 309 24.06 29.77 61.14
C LYS A 309 24.24 28.45 60.44
N ALA A 310 23.93 28.39 59.20
CA ALA A 310 24.45 27.32 58.30
C ALA A 310 24.72 27.89 56.92
N THR A 311 25.94 27.73 56.51
CA THR A 311 26.64 28.06 55.26
C THR A 311 26.08 27.34 54.05
N PRO A 312 26.06 27.92 52.83
CA PRO A 312 25.65 27.23 51.63
C PRO A 312 26.79 26.41 51.01
N PRO A 313 26.51 25.28 50.39
CA PRO A 313 27.52 24.50 49.71
C PRO A 313 27.82 24.99 48.29
N ASN A 314 29.05 24.93 47.99
CA ASN A 314 29.88 25.29 46.86
C ASN A 314 29.36 24.78 45.50
N ARG A 315 29.38 25.68 44.52
CA ARG A 315 29.19 25.43 43.10
C ARG A 315 30.55 25.30 42.43
N PRO A 316 30.86 24.24 41.68
CA PRO A 316 32.12 24.18 40.90
C PRO A 316 32.03 25.04 39.63
N LYS A 317 33.06 25.81 39.38
CA LYS A 317 33.34 26.57 38.15
C LYS A 317 33.84 25.69 37.04
N PRO A 318 33.62 26.00 35.75
CA PRO A 318 34.26 25.35 34.63
C PRO A 318 35.63 25.98 34.34
N SER A 319 36.67 25.16 34.23
CA SER A 319 37.96 25.48 33.64
C SER A 319 37.91 25.11 32.17
N GLY A 320 38.19 25.91 31.17
CA GLY A 320 39.37 26.63 30.80
C GLY A 320 40.06 25.97 29.64
N THR A 321 39.80 26.45 28.41
CA THR A 321 40.68 26.62 27.22
C THR A 321 41.76 25.59 26.93
N SER A 322 41.73 25.00 25.70
CA SER A 322 42.93 24.90 24.84
C SER A 322 42.54 24.68 23.37
N ARG A 323 42.77 25.69 22.54
CA ARG A 323 43.65 25.81 21.37
C ARG A 323 43.52 24.76 20.27
N HIS A 324 42.90 25.24 19.15
CA HIS A 324 43.09 24.70 17.81
C HIS A 324 44.57 24.73 17.32
N PRO A 325 44.98 23.80 16.49
CA PRO A 325 45.97 24.05 15.47
C PRO A 325 45.35 24.02 14.06
N LYS A 326 45.87 24.93 13.23
CA LYS A 326 45.59 25.21 11.83
C LYS A 326 46.14 24.13 10.88
N PRO A 327 45.49 23.83 9.74
CA PRO A 327 46.04 22.92 8.74
C PRO A 327 47.03 23.66 7.82
N PRO A 328 48.04 22.93 7.27
CA PRO A 328 48.95 23.49 6.27
C PRO A 328 48.35 23.45 4.86
N ARG A 329 48.71 24.48 4.11
CA ARG A 329 48.54 24.56 2.64
C ARG A 329 49.60 23.69 1.95
N GLY A 330 49.17 23.00 0.92
CA GLY A 330 49.93 22.38 -0.12
C GLY A 330 48.98 22.03 -1.24
#